data_24d5c10b8a41b1bd861e6c771013d501
#
_entry.id   24d5c10b8a41b1bd861e6c771013d501
#
_cell.length_a   1.000
_cell.length_b   1.000
_cell.length_c   1.000
_cell.angle_alpha   90.00
_cell.angle_beta   90.00
_cell.angle_gamma   90.00
#
_symmetry.space_group_name_H-M   'P 1'
#
loop_
_entity.id
_entity.type
_entity.pdbx_description
1 polymer ?
#
loop_
_entity_poly.entity_id
_entity_poly.type
_entity_poly.pdbx_seq_one_letter_code
_entity_poly.pdbx_strand_id
1 'polypeptide(L)'
;DGTDTIFNNQTGNYVIRNSADDKDILFQCDDGSGGTTTYFFLDGSHGGNPITMFPDNSAINFGSTLGDLKISHDGSNSTINNGTGALVLRQSVDGGDLLLQCDNGSGGTTNYITLDGSATRTVFSKEANFEDNVKLTFGAQPGGDLQIYHDGSNSYIDEPGTGALNIRSNSVVAGKYTGEVLFRGTADGAFEAFHDNSIKLSTTSTGIDVGGAIEMDKSLTMSHISDPS
;
A
#
# COMPACT_ATOMS: atom_id res chain seq x y z
N ASP A 1 -37.05 -18.05 -42.45
CA ASP A 1 -37.32 -19.34 -41.81
C ASP A 1 -37.39 -19.24 -40.28
N GLY A 2 -37.17 -18.09 -39.72
CA GLY A 2 -37.40 -17.79 -38.32
C GLY A 2 -36.23 -18.24 -37.39
N THR A 3 -35.05 -18.53 -37.91
CA THR A 3 -33.89 -18.95 -37.10
C THR A 3 -32.94 -17.81 -36.91
N ASP A 4 -32.28 -17.30 -37.96
CA ASP A 4 -31.23 -16.28 -37.81
C ASP A 4 -31.35 -15.19 -38.85
N THR A 5 -30.99 -13.97 -38.51
CA THR A 5 -30.77 -12.87 -39.46
C THR A 5 -29.25 -12.65 -39.56
N ILE A 6 -28.65 -12.93 -40.73
CA ILE A 6 -27.21 -12.83 -40.96
C ILE A 6 -26.93 -11.64 -41.88
N PHE A 7 -26.09 -10.72 -41.42
CA PHE A 7 -25.51 -9.65 -42.23
C PHE A 7 -24.10 -10.05 -42.63
N ASN A 8 -23.87 -10.42 -43.88
CA ASN A 8 -22.58 -10.89 -44.38
C ASN A 8 -22.03 -9.88 -45.41
N ASN A 9 -20.80 -9.41 -45.18
CA ASN A 9 -20.04 -8.63 -46.11
C ASN A 9 -18.69 -9.34 -46.42
N GLN A 10 -18.46 -9.67 -47.68
CA GLN A 10 -17.26 -10.44 -48.10
C GLN A 10 -16.13 -9.54 -48.57
N THR A 11 -16.36 -8.28 -48.86
CA THR A 11 -15.35 -7.34 -49.36
C THR A 11 -15.64 -5.91 -48.84
N GLY A 12 -14.59 -5.24 -48.36
CA GLY A 12 -14.71 -3.89 -47.84
C GLY A 12 -15.26 -3.84 -46.39
N ASN A 13 -15.69 -2.67 -45.94
CA ASN A 13 -16.22 -2.44 -44.61
C ASN A 13 -17.74 -2.65 -44.55
N TYR A 14 -18.22 -3.26 -43.47
CA TYR A 14 -19.61 -3.22 -43.07
C TYR A 14 -19.82 -2.00 -42.16
N VAL A 15 -20.68 -1.03 -42.56
CA VAL A 15 -20.87 0.23 -41.82
C VAL A 15 -22.31 0.32 -41.33
N ILE A 16 -22.48 0.41 -40.00
CA ILE A 16 -23.72 0.79 -39.35
C ILE A 16 -23.58 2.25 -38.95
N ARG A 17 -24.45 3.12 -39.46
CA ARG A 17 -24.37 4.57 -39.22
C ARG A 17 -25.74 5.15 -38.89
N ASN A 18 -25.77 5.96 -37.83
CA ASN A 18 -26.84 6.95 -37.64
C ASN A 18 -26.25 8.33 -37.94
N SER A 19 -26.81 9.07 -38.88
CA SER A 19 -26.37 10.42 -39.28
C SER A 19 -27.29 11.53 -38.79
N ALA A 20 -28.32 11.17 -38.03
CA ALA A 20 -29.20 12.18 -37.41
C ALA A 20 -28.45 12.83 -36.23
N ASP A 21 -28.61 14.15 -36.13
CA ASP A 21 -27.99 14.96 -35.08
C ASP A 21 -28.46 14.51 -33.69
N ASP A 22 -27.56 14.35 -32.74
CA ASP A 22 -27.81 13.92 -31.36
C ASP A 22 -28.59 12.58 -31.23
N LYS A 23 -28.42 11.63 -32.17
CA LYS A 23 -29.08 10.31 -32.13
C LYS A 23 -28.09 9.17 -32.07
N ASP A 24 -28.48 8.14 -31.35
CA ASP A 24 -27.66 6.99 -30.98
C ASP A 24 -27.83 5.80 -31.91
N ILE A 25 -26.91 4.85 -31.82
CA ILE A 25 -27.08 3.48 -32.28
C ILE A 25 -27.18 2.58 -31.04
N LEU A 26 -28.40 2.01 -30.83
CA LEU A 26 -28.74 1.21 -29.67
C LEU A 26 -28.59 -0.29 -29.97
N PHE A 27 -27.93 -1.03 -29.08
CA PHE A 27 -27.88 -2.49 -29.12
C PHE A 27 -28.72 -3.05 -27.96
N GLN A 28 -29.82 -3.68 -28.34
CA GLN A 28 -30.85 -4.19 -27.41
C GLN A 28 -31.03 -5.69 -27.58
N CYS A 29 -31.34 -6.35 -26.47
CA CYS A 29 -31.69 -7.76 -26.44
C CYS A 29 -32.79 -8.00 -25.40
N ASP A 30 -33.26 -9.24 -25.30
CA ASP A 30 -34.23 -9.66 -24.30
C ASP A 30 -33.70 -9.36 -22.87
N ASP A 31 -34.59 -8.92 -21.99
CA ASP A 31 -34.29 -8.60 -20.59
C ASP A 31 -34.43 -9.81 -19.64
N GLY A 32 -34.76 -10.99 -20.18
CA GLY A 32 -35.03 -12.21 -19.43
C GLY A 32 -36.45 -12.27 -18.82
N SER A 33 -37.31 -11.28 -19.11
CA SER A 33 -38.67 -11.17 -18.55
C SER A 33 -39.74 -10.96 -19.64
N GLY A 34 -39.33 -11.09 -20.91
CA GLY A 34 -40.21 -10.92 -22.09
C GLY A 34 -40.29 -9.49 -22.61
N GLY A 35 -39.43 -8.61 -22.13
CA GLY A 35 -39.15 -7.26 -22.63
C GLY A 35 -37.81 -7.16 -23.34
N THR A 36 -37.38 -5.93 -23.67
CA THR A 36 -36.07 -5.64 -24.21
C THR A 36 -35.36 -4.58 -23.37
N THR A 37 -34.06 -4.71 -23.24
CA THR A 37 -33.22 -3.72 -22.58
C THR A 37 -32.00 -3.36 -23.43
N THR A 38 -31.46 -2.15 -23.23
CA THR A 38 -30.23 -1.71 -23.87
C THR A 38 -29.03 -2.27 -23.15
N TYR A 39 -28.22 -3.02 -23.87
CA TYR A 39 -26.96 -3.57 -23.33
C TYR A 39 -25.84 -2.56 -23.44
N PHE A 40 -25.71 -1.87 -24.56
CA PHE A 40 -24.80 -0.77 -24.79
C PHE A 40 -25.30 0.08 -25.99
N PHE A 41 -24.76 1.29 -26.15
CA PHE A 41 -25.07 2.14 -27.28
C PHE A 41 -23.87 3.04 -27.62
N LEU A 42 -23.89 3.52 -28.88
CA LEU A 42 -22.99 4.55 -29.34
C LEU A 42 -23.75 5.88 -29.18
N ASP A 43 -23.22 6.74 -28.30
CA ASP A 43 -23.84 8.03 -27.96
C ASP A 43 -23.46 9.09 -28.99
N GLY A 44 -24.43 9.51 -29.79
CA GLY A 44 -24.27 10.56 -30.79
C GLY A 44 -24.43 11.97 -30.24
N SER A 45 -24.93 12.14 -29.04
CA SER A 45 -25.15 13.44 -28.39
C SER A 45 -23.96 13.98 -27.62
N HIS A 46 -22.97 13.12 -27.33
CA HIS A 46 -21.80 13.52 -26.55
C HIS A 46 -20.82 14.36 -27.36
N GLY A 47 -20.76 15.66 -27.06
CA GLY A 47 -19.86 16.59 -27.76
C GLY A 47 -18.37 16.32 -27.46
N GLY A 48 -17.59 16.07 -28.49
CA GLY A 48 -16.14 16.02 -28.46
C GLY A 48 -15.49 14.66 -28.71
N ASN A 49 -15.71 13.64 -27.88
CA ASN A 49 -15.10 12.31 -28.06
C ASN A 49 -16.18 11.25 -28.33
N PRO A 50 -15.94 10.29 -29.25
CA PRO A 50 -16.83 9.15 -29.43
C PRO A 50 -16.93 8.33 -28.14
N ILE A 51 -18.14 8.02 -27.69
CA ILE A 51 -18.38 7.24 -26.47
C ILE A 51 -19.24 6.02 -26.78
N THR A 52 -18.83 4.87 -26.24
CA THR A 52 -19.68 3.70 -26.09
C THR A 52 -20.15 3.62 -24.66
N MET A 53 -21.46 3.72 -24.46
CA MET A 53 -22.08 3.70 -23.14
C MET A 53 -22.63 2.33 -22.79
N PHE A 54 -22.31 1.88 -21.57
CA PHE A 54 -22.91 0.73 -20.91
C PHE A 54 -23.78 1.27 -19.77
N PRO A 55 -25.14 1.12 -19.84
CA PRO A 55 -26.02 1.58 -18.78
C PRO A 55 -25.68 0.97 -17.41
N ASP A 56 -26.13 1.62 -16.34
CA ASP A 56 -26.04 1.07 -14.99
C ASP A 56 -26.60 -0.34 -14.93
N ASN A 57 -25.96 -1.19 -14.15
CA ASN A 57 -26.24 -2.62 -14.04
C ASN A 57 -25.93 -3.45 -15.31
N SER A 58 -25.43 -2.82 -16.38
CA SER A 58 -24.79 -3.54 -17.49
C SER A 58 -23.35 -3.91 -17.14
N ALA A 59 -22.83 -4.94 -17.79
CA ALA A 59 -21.46 -5.39 -17.54
C ALA A 59 -20.77 -5.82 -18.83
N ILE A 60 -19.45 -5.61 -18.86
CA ILE A 60 -18.55 -6.26 -19.82
C ILE A 60 -17.99 -7.49 -19.14
N ASN A 61 -18.28 -8.68 -19.68
CA ASN A 61 -17.69 -9.94 -19.21
C ASN A 61 -16.70 -10.47 -20.24
N PHE A 62 -15.57 -10.95 -19.74
CA PHE A 62 -14.56 -11.68 -20.51
C PHE A 62 -14.45 -13.09 -19.94
N GLY A 63 -14.35 -14.10 -20.80
CA GLY A 63 -14.33 -15.50 -20.42
C GLY A 63 -15.63 -16.22 -20.77
N SER A 64 -15.68 -17.53 -20.57
CA SER A 64 -16.82 -18.39 -20.89
C SER A 64 -17.80 -18.57 -19.72
N THR A 65 -17.42 -18.13 -18.53
CA THR A 65 -18.23 -18.17 -17.32
C THR A 65 -18.51 -16.76 -16.82
N LEU A 66 -19.75 -16.51 -16.36
CA LEU A 66 -20.11 -15.20 -15.79
C LEU A 66 -19.20 -14.89 -14.59
N GLY A 67 -18.49 -13.76 -14.69
CA GLY A 67 -17.62 -13.27 -13.62
C GLY A 67 -16.17 -13.77 -13.67
N ASP A 68 -15.74 -14.43 -14.76
CA ASP A 68 -14.30 -14.70 -14.97
C ASP A 68 -13.52 -13.39 -14.90
N LEU A 69 -13.87 -12.39 -15.72
CA LEU A 69 -13.52 -10.98 -15.52
C LEU A 69 -14.73 -10.14 -15.83
N LYS A 70 -15.19 -9.33 -14.88
CA LYS A 70 -16.36 -8.44 -15.04
C LYS A 70 -15.97 -7.00 -14.73
N ILE A 71 -16.36 -6.09 -15.61
CA ILE A 71 -16.30 -4.63 -15.41
C ILE A 71 -17.73 -4.09 -15.43
N SER A 72 -18.15 -3.40 -14.38
CA SER A 72 -19.53 -2.89 -14.25
C SER A 72 -19.62 -1.67 -13.35
N HIS A 73 -20.73 -0.91 -13.51
CA HIS A 73 -21.19 0.13 -12.60
C HIS A 73 -22.64 -0.16 -12.20
N ASP A 74 -22.99 0.02 -10.91
CA ASP A 74 -24.31 -0.31 -10.39
C ASP A 74 -25.18 0.91 -10.09
N GLY A 75 -24.76 2.10 -10.54
CA GLY A 75 -25.39 3.39 -10.24
C GLY A 75 -24.74 4.11 -9.04
N SER A 76 -23.85 3.44 -8.33
CA SER A 76 -23.11 4.00 -7.19
C SER A 76 -21.63 3.64 -7.23
N ASN A 77 -21.31 2.37 -7.53
CA ASN A 77 -19.96 1.84 -7.47
C ASN A 77 -19.51 1.26 -8.81
N SER A 78 -18.25 1.49 -9.15
CA SER A 78 -17.57 0.84 -10.28
C SER A 78 -16.71 -0.31 -9.77
N THR A 79 -16.80 -1.46 -10.43
CA THR A 79 -16.05 -2.66 -10.04
C THR A 79 -15.31 -3.28 -11.22
N ILE A 80 -14.09 -3.77 -10.95
CA ILE A 80 -13.36 -4.73 -11.78
C ILE A 80 -13.25 -5.98 -10.95
N ASN A 81 -14.02 -7.01 -11.29
CA ASN A 81 -14.07 -8.28 -10.55
C ASN A 81 -13.44 -9.38 -11.38
N ASN A 82 -12.43 -10.06 -10.83
CA ASN A 82 -11.80 -11.24 -11.40
C ASN A 82 -12.15 -12.46 -10.55
N GLY A 83 -12.95 -13.38 -11.09
CA GLY A 83 -13.43 -14.58 -10.40
C GLY A 83 -12.53 -15.80 -10.58
N THR A 84 -11.62 -15.81 -11.55
CA THR A 84 -10.74 -16.95 -11.85
C THR A 84 -9.33 -16.47 -12.18
N GLY A 85 -8.32 -17.16 -11.65
CA GLY A 85 -6.92 -16.84 -11.89
C GLY A 85 -6.49 -15.52 -11.24
N ALA A 86 -5.42 -14.91 -11.74
CA ALA A 86 -4.88 -13.66 -11.24
C ALA A 86 -5.34 -12.47 -12.09
N LEU A 87 -5.69 -11.35 -11.43
CA LEU A 87 -5.82 -10.04 -12.10
C LEU A 87 -4.44 -9.38 -12.18
N VAL A 88 -3.94 -9.16 -13.39
CA VAL A 88 -2.64 -8.53 -13.62
C VAL A 88 -2.83 -7.13 -14.20
N LEU A 89 -2.45 -6.10 -13.45
CA LEU A 89 -2.31 -4.73 -13.93
C LEU A 89 -0.84 -4.51 -14.26
N ARG A 90 -0.51 -4.28 -15.54
CA ARG A 90 0.87 -4.18 -16.00
C ARG A 90 1.12 -2.88 -16.75
N GLN A 91 2.16 -2.16 -16.35
CA GLN A 91 2.80 -1.12 -17.15
C GLN A 91 4.05 -1.72 -17.81
N SER A 92 4.12 -1.63 -19.15
CA SER A 92 5.21 -2.26 -19.94
C SER A 92 6.11 -1.25 -20.68
N VAL A 93 5.82 0.05 -20.55
CA VAL A 93 6.66 1.10 -21.12
C VAL A 93 7.92 1.22 -20.28
N ASP A 94 9.09 1.27 -20.92
CA ASP A 94 10.38 1.45 -20.23
C ASP A 94 10.38 2.75 -19.42
N GLY A 95 10.71 2.65 -18.12
CA GLY A 95 10.62 3.75 -17.17
C GLY A 95 9.21 4.22 -16.81
N GLY A 96 8.16 3.60 -17.36
CA GLY A 96 6.77 3.96 -17.07
C GLY A 96 6.30 3.50 -15.69
N ASP A 97 5.43 4.28 -15.06
CA ASP A 97 4.90 4.02 -13.72
C ASP A 97 3.46 3.46 -13.75
N LEU A 98 3.12 2.66 -12.75
CA LEU A 98 1.74 2.34 -12.42
C LEU A 98 1.32 3.16 -11.20
N LEU A 99 0.28 4.00 -11.38
CA LEU A 99 -0.17 4.97 -10.38
C LEU A 99 -1.53 4.55 -9.81
N LEU A 100 -1.63 4.45 -8.49
CA LEU A 100 -2.89 4.37 -7.78
C LEU A 100 -3.19 5.74 -7.18
N GLN A 101 -4.23 6.38 -7.71
CA GLN A 101 -4.65 7.73 -7.35
C GLN A 101 -5.99 7.74 -6.64
N CYS A 102 -6.16 8.67 -5.74
CA CYS A 102 -7.44 8.96 -5.09
C CYS A 102 -7.62 10.47 -4.94
N ASP A 103 -8.80 10.89 -4.49
CA ASP A 103 -9.06 12.29 -4.14
C ASP A 103 -8.03 12.82 -3.15
N ASN A 104 -7.64 14.07 -3.33
CA ASN A 104 -6.67 14.74 -2.47
C ASN A 104 -7.30 15.50 -1.29
N GLY A 105 -8.63 15.41 -1.13
CA GLY A 105 -9.41 16.14 -0.12
C GLY A 105 -9.69 17.61 -0.47
N SER A 106 -9.38 18.04 -1.71
CA SER A 106 -9.52 19.45 -2.17
C SER A 106 -10.09 19.54 -3.59
N GLY A 107 -10.77 18.48 -4.06
CA GLY A 107 -11.42 18.41 -5.36
C GLY A 107 -10.50 18.09 -6.54
N GLY A 108 -9.31 17.56 -6.27
CA GLY A 108 -8.38 17.01 -7.26
C GLY A 108 -7.94 15.60 -6.91
N THR A 109 -7.03 15.02 -7.71
CA THR A 109 -6.44 13.70 -7.45
C THR A 109 -4.95 13.79 -7.11
N THR A 110 -4.45 12.81 -6.37
CA THR A 110 -3.03 12.67 -6.03
C THR A 110 -2.63 11.20 -5.99
N ASN A 111 -1.34 10.92 -6.18
CA ASN A 111 -0.81 9.57 -6.03
C ASN A 111 -0.81 9.16 -4.55
N TYR A 112 -1.31 7.98 -4.27
CA TYR A 112 -1.18 7.31 -2.98
C TYR A 112 -0.09 6.25 -3.02
N ILE A 113 -0.08 5.44 -4.10
CA ILE A 113 0.96 4.44 -4.34
C ILE A 113 1.46 4.60 -5.77
N THR A 114 2.76 4.58 -5.94
CA THR A 114 3.43 4.55 -7.24
C THR A 114 4.33 3.32 -7.30
N LEU A 115 4.13 2.48 -8.33
CA LEU A 115 5.14 1.51 -8.74
C LEU A 115 6.02 2.22 -9.76
N ASP A 116 7.18 2.72 -9.33
CA ASP A 116 8.12 3.54 -10.10
C ASP A 116 8.99 2.64 -10.96
N GLY A 117 8.70 2.61 -12.27
CA GLY A 117 9.41 1.76 -13.22
C GLY A 117 10.84 2.25 -13.49
N SER A 118 11.10 3.55 -13.38
CA SER A 118 12.42 4.12 -13.63
C SER A 118 13.39 3.85 -12.48
N ALA A 119 12.92 3.94 -11.23
CA ALA A 119 13.71 3.72 -10.02
C ALA A 119 13.54 2.31 -9.42
N THR A 120 12.73 1.45 -10.03
CA THR A 120 12.45 0.06 -9.61
C THR A 120 12.07 -0.06 -8.13
N ARG A 121 11.13 0.80 -7.67
CA ARG A 121 10.70 0.86 -6.27
C ARG A 121 9.20 1.12 -6.16
N THR A 122 8.65 0.82 -4.98
CA THR A 122 7.30 1.23 -4.58
C THR A 122 7.40 2.47 -3.69
N VAL A 123 6.62 3.50 -4.01
CA VAL A 123 6.54 4.74 -3.23
C VAL A 123 5.15 4.89 -2.63
N PHE A 124 5.07 5.05 -1.31
CA PHE A 124 3.88 5.47 -0.60
C PHE A 124 3.97 7.00 -0.40
N SER A 125 3.12 7.75 -1.09
CA SER A 125 3.12 9.22 -1.05
C SER A 125 2.19 9.79 0.02
N LYS A 126 1.47 8.93 0.71
CA LYS A 126 0.60 9.22 1.86
C LYS A 126 0.90 8.25 2.98
N GLU A 127 0.38 8.54 4.18
CA GLU A 127 0.50 7.63 5.31
C GLU A 127 -0.06 6.24 4.96
N ALA A 128 0.71 5.20 5.31
CA ALA A 128 0.24 3.83 5.31
C ALA A 128 -0.15 3.47 6.76
N ASN A 129 -1.45 3.44 7.05
CA ASN A 129 -1.95 3.05 8.35
C ASN A 129 -2.14 1.53 8.42
N PHE A 130 -1.53 0.93 9.43
CA PHE A 130 -1.71 -0.48 9.77
C PHE A 130 -2.56 -0.54 11.04
N GLU A 131 -3.70 -1.20 10.98
CA GLU A 131 -4.60 -1.38 12.12
C GLU A 131 -3.97 -2.25 13.21
N ASP A 132 -4.56 -2.23 14.41
CA ASP A 132 -4.11 -3.07 15.53
C ASP A 132 -4.02 -4.54 15.12
N ASN A 133 -2.94 -5.19 15.55
CA ASN A 133 -2.59 -6.57 15.23
C ASN A 133 -2.23 -6.84 13.75
N VAL A 134 -2.23 -5.82 12.88
CA VAL A 134 -1.70 -5.92 11.52
C VAL A 134 -0.19 -5.65 11.55
N LYS A 135 0.59 -6.59 11.02
CA LYS A 135 2.05 -6.54 11.07
C LYS A 135 2.65 -6.07 9.76
N LEU A 136 3.58 -5.14 9.82
CA LEU A 136 4.53 -4.91 8.74
C LEU A 136 5.67 -5.91 8.93
N THR A 137 5.86 -6.83 7.97
CA THR A 137 6.81 -7.94 8.08
C THR A 137 7.90 -7.84 7.03
N PHE A 138 9.11 -8.26 7.40
CA PHE A 138 10.26 -8.36 6.52
C PHE A 138 10.89 -9.75 6.65
N GLY A 139 11.39 -10.30 5.53
CA GLY A 139 11.97 -11.64 5.48
C GLY A 139 11.06 -12.65 4.81
N ALA A 140 11.63 -13.82 4.43
CA ALA A 140 10.95 -14.83 3.61
C ALA A 140 10.17 -15.88 4.43
N GLN A 141 10.34 -15.91 5.74
CA GLN A 141 9.65 -16.87 6.60
C GLN A 141 8.15 -16.54 6.74
N PRO A 142 7.27 -17.54 6.92
CA PRO A 142 5.89 -17.30 7.29
C PRO A 142 5.80 -16.44 8.55
N GLY A 143 5.19 -15.25 8.44
CA GLY A 143 5.12 -14.27 9.51
C GLY A 143 6.25 -13.25 9.54
N GLY A 144 7.29 -13.39 8.69
CA GLY A 144 8.44 -12.51 8.60
C GLY A 144 9.47 -12.72 9.72
N ASP A 145 10.73 -12.38 9.43
CA ASP A 145 11.81 -12.44 10.42
C ASP A 145 11.80 -11.18 11.32
N LEU A 146 11.54 -9.99 10.74
CA LEU A 146 11.31 -8.74 11.48
C LEU A 146 9.83 -8.34 11.39
N GLN A 147 9.23 -7.96 12.51
CA GLN A 147 7.83 -7.53 12.60
C GLN A 147 7.73 -6.18 13.31
N ILE A 148 6.94 -5.26 12.76
CA ILE A 148 6.61 -3.96 13.39
C ILE A 148 5.09 -3.88 13.46
N TYR A 149 4.53 -3.67 14.66
CA TYR A 149 3.08 -3.62 14.85
C TYR A 149 2.67 -2.98 16.17
N HIS A 150 1.37 -2.69 16.31
CA HIS A 150 0.69 -2.31 17.56
C HIS A 150 -0.39 -3.35 17.89
N ASP A 151 -0.53 -3.75 19.16
CA ASP A 151 -1.48 -4.78 19.58
C ASP A 151 -2.77 -4.22 20.19
N GLY A 152 -2.98 -2.90 20.08
CA GLY A 152 -4.06 -2.17 20.74
C GLY A 152 -3.68 -1.61 22.12
N SER A 153 -2.50 -1.94 22.61
CA SER A 153 -1.96 -1.46 23.88
C SER A 153 -0.49 -1.07 23.79
N ASN A 154 0.31 -1.85 23.11
CA ASN A 154 1.77 -1.70 23.01
C ASN A 154 2.25 -1.75 21.57
N SER A 155 3.36 -1.08 21.28
CA SER A 155 4.07 -1.13 19.99
C SER A 155 5.29 -2.01 20.11
N TYR A 156 5.55 -2.78 19.06
CA TYR A 156 6.60 -3.79 19.01
C TYR A 156 7.49 -3.62 17.77
N ILE A 157 8.77 -3.91 17.95
CA ILE A 157 9.75 -4.21 16.91
C ILE A 157 10.34 -5.55 17.31
N ASP A 158 9.84 -6.62 16.71
CA ASP A 158 10.19 -8.00 17.07
C ASP A 158 11.06 -8.64 16.00
N GLU A 159 12.11 -9.34 16.42
CA GLU A 159 12.96 -10.20 15.60
C GLU A 159 12.73 -11.67 16.04
N PRO A 160 11.65 -12.33 15.60
CA PRO A 160 11.38 -13.73 15.96
C PRO A 160 12.21 -14.73 15.16
N GLY A 161 13.00 -14.27 14.20
CA GLY A 161 13.90 -15.10 13.41
C GLY A 161 15.09 -15.64 14.21
N THR A 162 16.10 -16.10 13.49
CA THR A 162 17.32 -16.66 14.13
C THR A 162 18.45 -15.64 14.26
N GLY A 163 18.26 -14.44 13.76
CA GLY A 163 19.22 -13.35 13.74
C GLY A 163 19.18 -12.46 14.99
N ALA A 164 19.76 -11.29 14.86
CA ALA A 164 19.71 -10.24 15.87
C ALA A 164 19.12 -8.96 15.27
N LEU A 165 18.34 -8.22 16.04
CA LEU A 165 17.95 -6.87 15.68
C LEU A 165 19.15 -5.92 15.78
N ASN A 166 19.71 -5.50 14.65
CA ASN A 166 20.82 -4.56 14.59
C ASN A 166 20.30 -3.14 14.38
N ILE A 167 20.45 -2.29 15.40
CA ILE A 167 20.16 -0.85 15.31
C ILE A 167 21.49 -0.13 15.08
N ARG A 168 21.71 0.42 13.88
CA ARG A 168 22.97 1.08 13.47
C ARG A 168 22.74 2.55 13.22
N SER A 169 23.37 3.41 14.02
CA SER A 169 23.28 4.86 13.92
C SER A 169 24.51 5.49 14.59
N ASN A 170 24.79 6.75 14.30
CA ASN A 170 25.77 7.53 15.06
C ASN A 170 25.31 7.78 16.50
N SER A 171 24.01 7.75 16.76
CA SER A 171 23.45 7.84 18.11
C SER A 171 22.13 7.08 18.20
N VAL A 172 21.94 6.33 19.27
CA VAL A 172 20.67 5.68 19.64
C VAL A 172 20.15 6.35 20.91
N VAL A 173 18.92 6.87 20.85
CA VAL A 173 18.25 7.55 21.97
C VAL A 173 16.93 6.86 22.23
N ALA A 174 16.67 6.50 23.48
CA ALA A 174 15.33 6.15 23.96
C ALA A 174 14.84 7.21 24.94
N GLY A 175 13.60 7.64 24.77
CA GLY A 175 13.03 8.69 25.60
C GLY A 175 11.50 8.70 25.57
N LYS A 176 10.92 9.51 26.39
CA LYS A 176 9.50 9.79 26.39
C LYS A 176 9.15 10.65 25.18
N TYR A 177 7.97 10.43 24.59
CA TYR A 177 7.50 11.22 23.43
C TYR A 177 7.57 12.74 23.65
N THR A 178 7.42 13.20 24.90
CA THR A 178 7.48 14.62 25.31
C THR A 178 8.91 15.16 25.50
N GLY A 179 9.95 14.36 25.18
CA GLY A 179 11.34 14.82 25.11
C GLY A 179 12.24 14.44 26.29
N GLU A 180 11.75 13.75 27.32
CA GLU A 180 12.59 13.23 28.41
C GLU A 180 13.40 12.05 27.90
N VAL A 181 14.74 12.10 28.06
CA VAL A 181 15.66 11.04 27.66
C VAL A 181 15.78 9.99 28.77
N LEU A 182 15.67 8.71 28.42
CA LEU A 182 15.90 7.58 29.33
C LEU A 182 17.35 7.06 29.22
N PHE A 183 17.80 6.84 28.00
CA PHE A 183 19.22 6.54 27.72
C PHE A 183 19.62 7.05 26.34
N ARG A 184 20.93 7.24 26.16
CA ARG A 184 21.55 7.60 24.88
C ARG A 184 22.87 6.85 24.72
N GLY A 185 23.10 6.25 23.57
CA GLY A 185 24.39 5.72 23.14
C GLY A 185 24.90 6.51 21.95
N THR A 186 26.11 7.02 21.99
CA THR A 186 26.76 7.80 20.93
C THR A 186 27.99 7.08 20.40
N ALA A 187 28.12 6.90 19.08
CA ALA A 187 29.32 6.33 18.46
C ALA A 187 30.56 7.14 18.83
N ASP A 188 31.65 6.45 19.17
CA ASP A 188 32.91 7.06 19.66
C ASP A 188 32.76 7.96 20.91
N GLY A 189 31.60 7.85 21.58
CA GLY A 189 31.20 8.63 22.74
C GLY A 189 30.72 7.74 23.90
N ALA A 190 29.96 8.35 24.80
CA ALA A 190 29.46 7.67 25.99
C ALA A 190 28.12 6.93 25.71
N PHE A 191 27.88 5.87 26.47
CA PHE A 191 26.53 5.42 26.82
C PHE A 191 26.12 6.15 28.10
N GLU A 192 24.95 6.77 28.10
CA GLU A 192 24.44 7.58 29.21
C GLU A 192 23.03 7.11 29.60
N ALA A 193 22.79 6.95 30.89
CA ALA A 193 21.48 6.72 31.46
C ALA A 193 21.01 7.95 32.25
N PHE A 194 19.72 8.31 32.12
CA PHE A 194 19.18 9.55 32.67
C PHE A 194 18.07 9.27 33.69
N HIS A 195 17.89 10.20 34.60
CA HIS A 195 16.73 10.35 35.45
C HIS A 195 16.38 11.85 35.52
N ASP A 196 15.15 12.21 35.14
CA ASP A 196 14.69 13.61 35.03
C ASP A 196 15.67 14.48 34.22
N ASN A 197 16.05 14.02 33.01
CA ASN A 197 17.01 14.66 32.10
C ASN A 197 18.41 14.91 32.68
N SER A 198 18.73 14.36 33.84
CA SER A 198 20.05 14.43 34.46
C SER A 198 20.80 13.11 34.29
N ILE A 199 22.05 13.15 33.83
CA ILE A 199 22.89 11.96 33.70
C ILE A 199 23.14 11.38 35.07
N LYS A 200 22.85 10.08 35.23
CA LYS A 200 23.13 9.31 36.44
C LYS A 200 24.21 8.27 36.26
N LEU A 201 24.44 7.83 35.02
CA LEU A 201 25.51 6.91 34.68
C LEU A 201 26.07 7.29 33.31
N SER A 202 27.37 7.32 33.13
CA SER A 202 28.04 7.54 31.85
C SER A 202 29.27 6.63 31.72
N THR A 203 29.49 6.06 30.52
CA THR A 203 30.76 5.38 30.21
C THR A 203 31.80 6.42 29.83
N THR A 204 33.05 6.21 30.27
CA THR A 204 34.21 7.05 29.95
C THR A 204 35.28 6.21 29.28
N SER A 205 36.38 6.83 28.81
CA SER A 205 37.54 6.12 28.25
C SER A 205 38.23 5.19 29.24
N THR A 206 38.04 5.40 30.54
CA THR A 206 38.73 4.68 31.63
C THR A 206 37.78 3.91 32.55
N GLY A 207 36.45 4.00 32.36
CA GLY A 207 35.52 3.31 33.25
C GLY A 207 34.11 3.87 33.17
N ILE A 208 33.46 3.98 34.31
CA ILE A 208 32.08 4.45 34.49
C ILE A 208 32.06 5.62 35.45
N ASP A 209 31.38 6.69 35.08
CA ASP A 209 31.06 7.80 35.98
C ASP A 209 29.60 7.67 36.48
N VAL A 210 29.41 7.85 37.77
CA VAL A 210 28.10 7.77 38.45
C VAL A 210 27.81 9.10 39.10
N GLY A 211 26.78 9.78 38.60
CA GLY A 211 26.33 11.07 39.11
C GLY A 211 25.42 10.97 40.34
N GLY A 212 25.97 10.53 41.46
CA GLY A 212 25.26 10.36 42.72
C GLY A 212 25.81 9.28 43.61
N ALA A 213 25.05 8.88 44.63
CA ALA A 213 25.45 7.79 45.52
C ALA A 213 25.26 6.42 44.86
N ILE A 214 26.14 5.49 45.13
CA ILE A 214 25.97 4.06 44.82
C ILE A 214 25.48 3.39 46.10
N GLU A 215 24.22 2.95 46.10
CA GLU A 215 23.64 2.16 47.18
C GLU A 215 23.76 0.68 46.86
N MET A 216 24.22 -0.11 47.81
CA MET A 216 24.44 -1.55 47.66
C MET A 216 23.91 -2.31 48.85
N ASP A 217 23.12 -3.35 48.60
CA ASP A 217 22.58 -4.24 49.66
C ASP A 217 23.66 -5.19 50.23
N LYS A 218 24.81 -5.28 49.57
CA LYS A 218 25.96 -6.12 49.97
C LYS A 218 27.26 -5.37 49.75
N SER A 219 28.35 -5.89 50.35
CA SER A 219 29.65 -5.26 50.28
C SER A 219 30.20 -5.14 48.83
N LEU A 220 30.74 -3.98 48.48
CA LEU A 220 31.54 -3.76 47.30
C LEU A 220 32.97 -4.28 47.56
N THR A 221 33.44 -5.22 46.76
CA THR A 221 34.84 -5.62 46.76
C THR A 221 35.60 -4.80 45.70
N MET A 222 36.43 -3.88 46.12
CA MET A 222 37.34 -3.17 45.22
C MET A 222 38.70 -3.86 45.29
N SER A 223 39.16 -4.46 44.20
CA SER A 223 40.52 -4.93 44.06
C SER A 223 41.37 -3.83 43.46
N HIS A 224 42.39 -3.39 44.19
CA HIS A 224 43.43 -2.50 43.69
C HIS A 224 44.37 -3.34 42.80
N ILE A 225 44.29 -3.10 41.49
CA ILE A 225 45.34 -3.58 40.59
C ILE A 225 46.51 -2.58 40.75
N SER A 226 47.51 -2.93 41.47
CA SER A 226 48.76 -2.17 41.49
C SER A 226 49.35 -2.19 40.08
N ASP A 227 49.53 -1.01 39.51
CA ASP A 227 50.27 -0.84 38.27
C ASP A 227 51.69 -1.39 38.49
N PRO A 228 52.18 -2.41 37.76
CA PRO A 228 53.55 -2.84 37.87
C PRO A 228 54.40 -1.77 37.18
N SER A 229 55.08 -0.98 37.96
CA SER A 229 56.15 -0.04 37.56
C SER A 229 57.26 -0.73 36.78
#